data_7035a8a2b4e42cf80e63463d98555ba2
#
_entry.id   7035a8a2b4e42cf80e63463d98555ba2
#
_cell.length_a   1.000
_cell.length_b   1.000
_cell.length_c   1.000
_cell.angle_alpha   90.00
_cell.angle_beta   90.00
_cell.angle_gamma   90.00
#
_symmetry.space_group_name_H-M   'P 1'
#
loop_
_entity.id
_entity.type
_entity.pdbx_description
1 polymer ?
#
loop_
_entity_poly.entity_id
_entity_poly.type
_entity_poly.pdbx_seq_one_letter_code
_entity_poly.pdbx_strand_id
1 'polypeptide(L)'
;MAETIAADLCIIGAGSAGLSVAAGAAQLGRKVVLVEKGEMGGDCLNYGCVPSKALIAAAEHAASIREARTFGVGASEPEVDFAAVMDHVHRVIADIEPHDSVERFEGFGVRVIRARAEFNGPRTVSAGDYVVEAKHFLIATGSSPATPPIPG
;
A
#
# COMPACT_ATOMS: atom_id res chain seq x y z
N MET A 1 -1.01 15.76 -27.54
CA MET A 1 -1.99 14.65 -27.78
C MET A 1 -1.66 13.57 -26.78
N ALA A 2 -2.64 13.01 -26.08
CA ALA A 2 -2.41 11.92 -25.12
C ALA A 2 -1.88 10.67 -25.86
N GLU A 3 -0.90 10.01 -25.25
CA GLU A 3 -0.34 8.77 -25.78
C GLU A 3 -1.30 7.60 -25.48
N THR A 4 -1.60 6.77 -26.48
CA THR A 4 -2.47 5.60 -26.27
C THR A 4 -1.66 4.36 -25.99
N ILE A 5 -1.99 3.68 -24.88
CA ILE A 5 -1.35 2.44 -24.41
C ILE A 5 -2.37 1.30 -24.48
N ALA A 6 -2.04 0.23 -25.25
CA ALA A 6 -2.85 -0.98 -25.29
C ALA A 6 -2.41 -1.98 -24.22
N ALA A 7 -3.38 -2.51 -23.44
CA ALA A 7 -3.14 -3.45 -22.35
C ALA A 7 -4.12 -4.63 -22.39
N ASP A 8 -3.72 -5.76 -21.78
CA ASP A 8 -4.64 -6.85 -21.48
C ASP A 8 -5.48 -6.53 -20.25
N LEU A 9 -4.84 -5.89 -19.25
CA LEU A 9 -5.44 -5.51 -17.98
C LEU A 9 -5.00 -4.11 -17.57
N CYS A 10 -5.95 -3.24 -17.25
CA CYS A 10 -5.73 -1.96 -16.59
C CYS A 10 -6.21 -2.07 -15.14
N ILE A 11 -5.33 -1.76 -14.20
CA ILE A 11 -5.60 -1.80 -12.76
C ILE A 11 -5.63 -0.37 -12.25
N ILE A 12 -6.68 -0.01 -11.53
CA ILE A 12 -6.86 1.31 -10.95
C ILE A 12 -6.73 1.20 -9.42
N GLY A 13 -5.60 1.66 -8.90
CA GLY A 13 -5.22 1.59 -7.50
C GLY A 13 -4.09 0.59 -7.25
N ALA A 14 -3.01 1.06 -6.61
CA ALA A 14 -1.81 0.30 -6.25
C ALA A 14 -1.75 -0.02 -4.75
N GLY A 15 -2.88 -0.33 -4.14
CA GLY A 15 -2.94 -0.94 -2.82
C GLY A 15 -2.77 -2.46 -2.88
N SER A 16 -2.94 -3.15 -1.75
CA SER A 16 -2.72 -4.60 -1.62
C SER A 16 -3.42 -5.45 -2.70
N ALA A 17 -4.66 -5.11 -3.06
CA ALA A 17 -5.40 -5.82 -4.09
C ALA A 17 -4.82 -5.57 -5.49
N GLY A 18 -4.57 -4.29 -5.84
CA GLY A 18 -4.04 -3.91 -7.14
C GLY A 18 -2.65 -4.48 -7.38
N LEU A 19 -1.74 -4.37 -6.42
CA LEU A 19 -0.39 -4.89 -6.51
C LEU A 19 -0.36 -6.42 -6.62
N SER A 20 -1.18 -7.13 -5.85
CA SER A 20 -1.26 -8.60 -5.92
C SER A 20 -1.69 -9.08 -7.31
N VAL A 21 -2.72 -8.44 -7.90
CA VAL A 21 -3.19 -8.81 -9.24
C VAL A 21 -2.21 -8.37 -10.32
N ALA A 22 -1.58 -7.19 -10.17
CA ALA A 22 -0.56 -6.71 -11.11
C ALA A 22 0.61 -7.69 -11.22
N ALA A 23 1.17 -8.12 -10.07
CA ALA A 23 2.25 -9.08 -10.01
C ALA A 23 1.85 -10.43 -10.64
N GLY A 24 0.68 -10.97 -10.26
CA GLY A 24 0.20 -12.24 -10.78
C GLY A 24 -0.06 -12.20 -12.28
N ALA A 25 -0.69 -11.15 -12.80
CA ALA A 25 -0.97 -11.01 -14.23
C ALA A 25 0.31 -10.85 -15.05
N ALA A 26 1.29 -10.07 -14.55
CA ALA A 26 2.58 -9.90 -15.20
C ALA A 26 3.36 -11.21 -15.29
N GLN A 27 3.39 -12.00 -14.21
CA GLN A 27 4.03 -13.33 -14.19
C GLN A 27 3.37 -14.31 -15.18
N LEU A 28 2.08 -14.12 -15.49
CA LEU A 28 1.37 -14.87 -16.53
C LEU A 28 1.57 -14.28 -17.94
N GLY A 29 2.52 -13.36 -18.12
CA GLY A 29 2.87 -12.76 -19.41
C GLY A 29 1.82 -11.81 -19.98
N ARG A 30 0.93 -11.24 -19.13
CA ARG A 30 -0.07 -10.25 -19.56
C ARG A 30 0.53 -8.85 -19.62
N LYS A 31 0.08 -8.05 -20.58
CA LYS A 31 0.38 -6.63 -20.64
C LYS A 31 -0.48 -5.89 -19.60
N VAL A 32 0.15 -5.46 -18.52
CA VAL A 32 -0.52 -4.81 -17.39
C VAL A 32 -0.15 -3.33 -17.34
N VAL A 33 -1.17 -2.48 -17.19
CA VAL A 33 -1.04 -1.08 -16.81
C VAL A 33 -1.64 -0.91 -15.44
N LEU A 34 -0.87 -0.34 -14.52
CA LEU A 34 -1.26 -0.01 -13.15
C LEU A 34 -1.31 1.51 -13.00
N VAL A 35 -2.45 2.04 -12.62
CA VAL A 35 -2.65 3.49 -12.43
C VAL A 35 -2.84 3.77 -10.94
N GLU A 36 -2.00 4.65 -10.38
CA GLU A 36 -2.09 5.07 -8.98
C GLU A 36 -2.01 6.59 -8.85
N LYS A 37 -2.97 7.17 -8.16
CA LYS A 37 -3.04 8.64 -7.94
C LYS A 37 -2.25 9.12 -6.71
N GLY A 38 -2.00 8.22 -5.77
CA GLY A 38 -1.36 8.49 -4.48
C GLY A 38 -0.09 7.67 -4.30
N GLU A 39 0.09 7.10 -3.13
CA GLU A 39 1.28 6.34 -2.75
C GLU A 39 1.12 4.86 -3.09
N MET A 40 2.20 4.26 -3.58
CA MET A 40 2.27 2.82 -3.79
C MET A 40 2.11 2.07 -2.46
N GLY A 41 1.57 0.85 -2.48
CA GLY A 41 1.26 0.09 -1.26
C GLY A 41 -0.10 0.43 -0.64
N GLY A 42 -0.66 1.61 -0.99
CA GLY A 42 -1.98 2.07 -0.55
C GLY A 42 -2.12 2.17 0.96
N ASP A 43 -3.36 2.00 1.46
CA ASP A 43 -3.68 2.15 2.87
C ASP A 43 -2.92 1.14 3.76
N CYS A 44 -2.78 -0.10 3.33
CA CYS A 44 -2.14 -1.16 4.12
C CYS A 44 -0.70 -0.82 4.50
N LEU A 45 0.11 -0.38 3.55
CA LEU A 45 1.51 -0.02 3.79
C LEU A 45 1.62 1.29 4.58
N ASN A 46 0.90 2.33 4.14
CA ASN A 46 1.17 3.70 4.56
C ASN A 46 0.40 4.11 5.81
N TYR A 47 -0.83 3.61 6.02
CA TYR A 47 -1.73 4.10 7.07
C TYR A 47 -2.41 2.99 7.89
N GLY A 48 -2.40 1.75 7.42
CA GLY A 48 -3.20 0.64 7.95
C GLY A 48 -2.38 -0.46 8.62
N CYS A 49 -2.27 -1.58 7.92
CA CYS A 49 -1.75 -2.85 8.48
C CYS A 49 -0.32 -2.75 9.01
N VAL A 50 0.57 -2.11 8.26
CA VAL A 50 1.99 -2.05 8.60
C VAL A 50 2.22 -1.17 9.82
N PRO A 51 1.81 0.12 9.84
CA PRO A 51 2.02 0.96 11.00
C PRO A 51 1.29 0.46 12.26
N SER A 52 0.06 -0.06 12.12
CA SER A 52 -0.69 -0.56 13.27
C SER A 52 -0.04 -1.80 13.89
N LYS A 53 0.44 -2.75 13.08
CA LYS A 53 1.15 -3.93 13.59
C LYS A 53 2.48 -3.59 14.24
N ALA A 54 3.24 -2.65 13.68
CA ALA A 54 4.49 -2.18 14.28
C ALA A 54 4.24 -1.54 15.66
N LEU A 55 3.18 -0.72 15.78
CA LEU A 55 2.78 -0.10 17.03
C LEU A 55 2.30 -1.12 18.07
N ILE A 56 1.47 -2.10 17.64
CA ILE A 56 1.00 -3.19 18.50
C ILE A 56 2.18 -4.01 19.02
N ALA A 57 3.15 -4.35 18.17
CA ALA A 57 4.35 -5.08 18.58
C ALA A 57 5.14 -4.34 19.68
N ALA A 58 5.30 -3.03 19.56
CA ALA A 58 5.93 -2.22 20.60
C ALA A 58 5.13 -2.26 21.92
N ALA A 59 3.80 -2.18 21.85
CA ALA A 59 2.92 -2.29 23.00
C ALA A 59 3.00 -3.68 23.67
N GLU A 60 3.06 -4.75 22.87
CA GLU A 60 3.22 -6.14 23.38
C GLU A 60 4.54 -6.33 24.12
N HIS A 61 5.64 -5.72 23.66
CA HIS A 61 6.91 -5.75 24.38
C HIS A 61 6.81 -5.06 25.75
N ALA A 62 6.18 -3.90 25.80
CA ALA A 62 5.96 -3.19 27.07
C ALA A 62 5.05 -3.99 28.02
N ALA A 63 3.98 -4.59 27.51
CA ALA A 63 3.10 -5.47 28.29
C ALA A 63 3.85 -6.70 28.83
N SER A 64 4.63 -7.37 27.99
CA SER A 64 5.43 -8.54 28.39
C SER A 64 6.40 -8.24 29.54
N ILE A 65 7.01 -7.06 29.55
CA ILE A 65 7.88 -6.64 30.67
C ILE A 65 7.07 -6.48 31.96
N ARG A 66 5.86 -5.90 31.90
CA ARG A 66 4.98 -5.76 33.08
C ARG A 66 4.53 -7.09 33.63
N GLU A 67 4.25 -8.04 32.76
CA GLU A 67 3.76 -9.39 33.10
C GLU A 67 4.89 -10.35 33.53
N ALA A 68 6.16 -10.02 33.30
CA ALA A 68 7.31 -10.88 33.51
C ALA A 68 7.36 -11.48 34.94
N ARG A 69 6.94 -10.71 35.95
CA ARG A 69 6.91 -11.15 37.36
C ARG A 69 5.98 -12.31 37.61
N THR A 70 4.91 -12.47 36.81
CA THR A 70 3.98 -13.61 36.90
C THR A 70 4.68 -14.94 36.59
N PHE A 71 5.74 -14.87 35.80
CA PHE A 71 6.58 -16.02 35.41
C PHE A 71 7.85 -16.16 36.28
N GLY A 72 7.96 -15.41 37.37
CA GLY A 72 9.15 -15.42 38.23
C GLY A 72 10.35 -14.65 37.69
N VAL A 73 10.18 -13.86 36.62
CA VAL A 73 11.23 -13.02 36.03
C VAL A 73 11.16 -11.61 36.62
N GLY A 74 12.24 -11.17 37.26
CA GLY A 74 12.34 -9.81 37.78
C GLY A 74 12.46 -8.78 36.66
N ALA A 75 11.57 -7.80 36.65
CA ALA A 75 11.61 -6.67 35.72
C ALA A 75 11.18 -5.38 36.42
N SER A 76 11.75 -4.25 36.01
CA SER A 76 11.27 -2.91 36.34
C SER A 76 10.13 -2.50 35.43
N GLU A 77 9.35 -1.48 35.84
CA GLU A 77 8.36 -0.88 34.93
C GLU A 77 9.05 -0.39 33.65
N PRO A 78 8.52 -0.72 32.46
CA PRO A 78 9.14 -0.26 31.21
C PRO A 78 9.00 1.26 31.05
N GLU A 79 10.11 1.89 30.72
CA GLU A 79 10.12 3.28 30.29
C GLU A 79 9.85 3.31 28.78
N VAL A 80 8.79 4.01 28.35
CA VAL A 80 8.37 4.08 26.95
C VAL A 80 8.67 5.45 26.37
N ASP A 81 9.64 5.51 25.47
CA ASP A 81 9.87 6.67 24.60
C ASP A 81 8.96 6.56 23.37
N PHE A 82 7.84 7.28 23.39
CA PHE A 82 6.87 7.22 22.29
C PHE A 82 7.41 7.77 20.97
N ALA A 83 8.34 8.73 20.99
CA ALA A 83 8.99 9.23 19.78
C ALA A 83 9.83 8.13 19.13
N ALA A 84 10.61 7.39 19.91
CA ALA A 84 11.39 6.24 19.41
C ALA A 84 10.49 5.10 18.91
N VAL A 85 9.30 4.90 19.51
CA VAL A 85 8.30 3.95 18.99
C VAL A 85 7.79 4.38 17.61
N MET A 86 7.49 5.67 17.42
CA MET A 86 7.04 6.17 16.11
C MET A 86 8.15 6.10 15.07
N ASP A 87 9.39 6.37 15.44
CA ASP A 87 10.54 6.17 14.55
C ASP A 87 10.71 4.70 14.14
N HIS A 88 10.44 3.75 15.06
CA HIS A 88 10.39 2.33 14.71
C HIS A 88 9.28 2.03 13.68
N VAL A 89 8.08 2.56 13.88
CA VAL A 89 6.97 2.40 12.92
C VAL A 89 7.36 2.90 11.54
N HIS A 90 7.95 4.08 11.44
CA HIS A 90 8.38 4.66 10.17
C HIS A 90 9.50 3.82 9.50
N ARG A 91 10.44 3.28 10.28
CA ARG A 91 11.45 2.36 9.73
C ARG A 91 10.83 1.09 9.15
N VAL A 92 9.85 0.50 9.85
CA VAL A 92 9.16 -0.71 9.33
C VAL A 92 8.44 -0.42 8.02
N ILE A 93 7.79 0.75 7.88
CA ILE A 93 7.19 1.17 6.61
C ILE A 93 8.27 1.28 5.53
N ALA A 94 9.36 2.00 5.80
CA ALA A 94 10.45 2.20 4.85
C ALA A 94 11.15 0.88 4.42
N ASP A 95 11.24 -0.10 5.33
CA ASP A 95 11.80 -1.43 5.01
C ASP A 95 10.90 -2.24 4.05
N ILE A 96 9.59 -2.01 4.09
CA ILE A 96 8.61 -2.71 3.25
C ILE A 96 8.35 -1.98 1.93
N GLU A 97 8.40 -0.65 1.92
CA GLU A 97 8.11 0.22 0.76
C GLU A 97 8.79 -0.25 -0.55
N PRO A 98 10.07 -0.68 -0.58
CA PRO A 98 10.70 -1.17 -1.80
C PRO A 98 9.99 -2.37 -2.44
N HIS A 99 9.25 -3.16 -1.65
CA HIS A 99 8.50 -4.30 -2.14
C HIS A 99 7.22 -3.90 -2.88
N ASP A 100 6.71 -2.70 -2.65
CA ASP A 100 5.51 -2.14 -3.28
C ASP A 100 5.85 -0.99 -4.24
N SER A 101 7.14 -0.77 -4.53
CA SER A 101 7.63 0.36 -5.30
C SER A 101 7.31 0.29 -6.80
N VAL A 102 7.32 1.45 -7.46
CA VAL A 102 7.18 1.57 -8.93
C VAL A 102 8.25 0.74 -9.63
N GLU A 103 9.50 0.87 -9.20
CA GLU A 103 10.68 0.22 -9.80
C GLU A 103 10.54 -1.30 -9.80
N ARG A 104 10.02 -1.86 -8.70
CA ARG A 104 9.79 -3.30 -8.60
C ARG A 104 8.73 -3.77 -9.59
N PHE A 105 7.61 -3.06 -9.69
CA PHE A 105 6.52 -3.45 -10.59
C PHE A 105 6.89 -3.23 -12.06
N GLU A 106 7.63 -2.19 -12.38
CA GLU A 106 8.21 -2.01 -13.72
C GLU A 106 9.23 -3.11 -14.04
N GLY A 107 9.99 -3.59 -13.04
CA GLY A 107 10.85 -4.76 -13.17
C GLY A 107 10.09 -6.06 -13.50
N PHE A 108 8.81 -6.17 -13.15
CA PHE A 108 7.93 -7.27 -13.59
C PHE A 108 7.33 -7.05 -14.97
N GLY A 109 7.60 -5.91 -15.63
CA GLY A 109 7.02 -5.55 -16.92
C GLY A 109 5.65 -4.89 -16.82
N VAL A 110 5.23 -4.45 -15.63
CA VAL A 110 4.02 -3.64 -15.44
C VAL A 110 4.32 -2.18 -15.81
N ARG A 111 3.48 -1.57 -16.63
CA ARG A 111 3.56 -0.13 -16.86
C ARG A 111 2.85 0.61 -15.73
N VAL A 112 3.58 1.34 -14.89
CA VAL A 112 3.01 2.14 -13.81
C VAL A 112 2.79 3.58 -14.27
N ILE A 113 1.58 4.12 -14.01
CA ILE A 113 1.22 5.50 -14.31
C ILE A 113 0.79 6.19 -13.01
N ARG A 114 1.56 7.20 -12.59
CA ARG A 114 1.26 8.01 -11.41
C ARG A 114 0.30 9.15 -11.78
N ALA A 115 -1.00 8.83 -11.80
CA ALA A 115 -2.05 9.78 -12.15
C ALA A 115 -3.42 9.32 -11.62
N ARG A 116 -4.39 10.24 -11.61
CA ARG A 116 -5.79 9.89 -11.42
C ARG A 116 -6.33 9.22 -12.69
N ALA A 117 -7.04 8.12 -12.52
CA ALA A 117 -7.71 7.39 -13.60
C ALA A 117 -9.16 7.83 -13.73
N GLU A 118 -9.62 8.06 -14.97
CA GLU A 118 -11.01 8.37 -15.26
C GLU A 118 -11.48 7.59 -16.50
N PHE A 119 -12.61 6.89 -16.39
CA PHE A 119 -13.21 6.22 -17.53
C PHE A 119 -13.76 7.24 -18.51
N ASN A 120 -13.34 7.17 -19.77
CA ASN A 120 -13.85 7.98 -20.87
C ASN A 120 -14.53 7.14 -21.97
N GLY A 121 -14.68 5.85 -21.73
CA GLY A 121 -15.38 4.90 -22.57
C GLY A 121 -15.45 3.52 -21.93
N PRO A 122 -16.14 2.55 -22.54
CA PRO A 122 -16.30 1.22 -21.97
C PRO A 122 -15.01 0.40 -21.94
N ARG A 123 -14.00 0.80 -22.68
CA ARG A 123 -12.70 0.12 -22.79
C ARG A 123 -11.51 1.05 -22.69
N THR A 124 -11.73 2.29 -22.24
CA THR A 124 -10.71 3.32 -22.20
C THR A 124 -10.74 4.10 -20.89
N VAL A 125 -9.55 4.35 -20.36
CA VAL A 125 -9.29 5.13 -19.16
C VAL A 125 -8.25 6.20 -19.49
N SER A 126 -8.53 7.44 -19.14
CA SER A 126 -7.53 8.53 -19.15
C SER A 126 -6.76 8.51 -17.84
N ALA A 127 -5.44 8.67 -17.91
CA ALA A 127 -4.54 8.74 -16.76
C ALA A 127 -3.36 9.68 -17.06
N GLY A 128 -3.44 10.94 -16.59
CA GLY A 128 -2.47 11.98 -16.92
C GLY A 128 -2.38 12.22 -18.43
N ASP A 129 -1.19 12.08 -18.98
CA ASP A 129 -0.93 12.26 -20.42
C ASP A 129 -1.23 11.01 -21.27
N TYR A 130 -1.80 9.99 -20.66
CA TYR A 130 -2.06 8.69 -21.31
C TYR A 130 -3.55 8.39 -21.43
N VAL A 131 -3.90 7.65 -22.50
CA VAL A 131 -5.17 6.93 -22.64
C VAL A 131 -4.87 5.44 -22.67
N VAL A 132 -5.36 4.71 -21.70
CA VAL A 132 -5.19 3.26 -21.62
C VAL A 132 -6.39 2.59 -22.25
N GLU A 133 -6.18 1.82 -23.31
CA GLU A 133 -7.16 0.93 -23.90
C GLU A 133 -6.91 -0.51 -23.40
N ALA A 134 -7.85 -1.09 -22.66
CA ALA A 134 -7.68 -2.41 -22.06
C ALA A 134 -8.83 -3.36 -22.35
N LYS A 135 -8.50 -4.66 -22.39
CA LYS A 135 -9.50 -5.74 -22.52
C LYS A 135 -10.32 -5.91 -21.24
N HIS A 136 -9.65 -5.76 -20.09
CA HIS A 136 -10.22 -5.89 -18.74
C HIS A 136 -9.76 -4.76 -17.84
N PHE A 137 -10.59 -4.45 -16.84
CA PHE A 137 -10.29 -3.47 -15.82
C PHE A 137 -10.47 -4.07 -14.42
N LEU A 138 -9.53 -3.79 -13.53
CA LEU A 138 -9.67 -4.02 -12.11
C LEU A 138 -9.78 -2.67 -11.40
N ILE A 139 -10.89 -2.45 -10.70
CA ILE A 139 -11.08 -1.27 -9.84
C ILE A 139 -10.69 -1.68 -8.42
N ALA A 140 -9.52 -1.22 -7.96
CA ALA A 140 -8.92 -1.54 -6.67
C ALA A 140 -8.58 -0.25 -5.89
N THR A 141 -9.50 0.71 -5.92
CA THR A 141 -9.28 2.09 -5.43
C THR A 141 -9.25 2.22 -3.90
N GLY A 142 -9.53 1.13 -3.19
CA GLY A 142 -9.48 1.10 -1.73
C GLY A 142 -10.52 1.99 -1.05
N SER A 143 -10.21 2.34 0.19
CA SER A 143 -11.01 3.23 1.03
C SER A 143 -10.08 4.10 1.89
N SER A 144 -10.64 5.10 2.52
CA SER A 144 -9.93 5.90 3.53
C SER A 144 -10.69 5.85 4.84
N PRO A 145 -10.01 5.91 6.00
CA PRO A 145 -10.66 5.98 7.30
C PRO A 145 -11.59 7.20 7.37
N ALA A 146 -12.81 6.99 7.85
CA ALA A 146 -13.74 8.09 8.12
C ALA A 146 -13.51 8.57 9.56
N THR A 147 -13.24 9.86 9.71
CA THR A 147 -13.21 10.49 11.04
C THR A 147 -14.59 11.03 11.34
N PRO A 148 -15.30 10.50 12.37
CA PRO A 148 -16.59 11.03 12.74
C PRO A 148 -16.41 12.44 13.35
N PRO A 149 -17.39 13.34 13.20
CA PRO A 149 -17.35 14.69 13.76
C PRO A 149 -17.69 14.67 15.26
N ILE A 150 -16.85 14.03 16.06
CA ILE A 150 -16.99 13.91 17.51
C ILE A 150 -15.91 14.77 18.16
N PRO A 151 -16.23 15.65 19.12
CA PRO A 151 -15.25 16.40 19.88
C PRO A 151 -14.35 15.48 20.71
N GLY A 152 -13.04 15.77 20.77
CA GLY A 152 -12.06 15.01 21.56
C GLY A 152 -10.67 15.02 21.00
#